data_f9b661891b2d802954b53410283d4357
#
_entry.id   f9b661891b2d802954b53410283d4357
#
_cell.length_a   1.000
_cell.length_b   1.000
_cell.length_c   1.000
_cell.angle_alpha   90.00
_cell.angle_beta   90.00
_cell.angle_gamma   90.00
#
_symmetry.space_group_name_H-M   'P 1'
#
loop_
_entity.id
_entity.type
_entity.pdbx_description
1 polymer ?
#
loop_
_entity_poly.entity_id
_entity_poly.type
_entity_poly.pdbx_seq_one_letter_code
_entity_poly.pdbx_strand_id
1 'polypeptide(L)'
;MDEKGERIPLTICDYDREAGTITIVFQPVGASTTKMKELKAGDYFRDFTGPLGNASELVEEDIEELKKKKILFVGGGVGAAPVYPQVKWLHEHGVDADVIIGSKTKDMLILEKEMEAVSGNYYPCTDDGSYGHAGMVTTMVEELVEKGNKYDVC
;
A
#
# COMPACT_ATOMS: atom_id res chain seq x y z
N MET A 1 6.89 8.56 25.72
CA MET A 1 5.99 7.42 25.98
C MET A 1 6.21 6.99 27.42
N ASP A 2 5.14 6.58 28.10
CA ASP A 2 5.24 6.06 29.46
C ASP A 2 5.90 4.66 29.48
N GLU A 3 6.16 4.14 30.68
CA GLU A 3 6.78 2.82 30.89
C GLU A 3 5.96 1.63 30.36
N LYS A 4 4.73 1.88 29.92
CA LYS A 4 3.78 0.89 29.37
C LYS A 4 3.75 0.91 27.82
N GLY A 5 4.69 1.55 27.18
CA GLY A 5 4.78 1.57 25.71
C GLY A 5 5.15 0.18 25.17
N GLU A 6 4.36 -0.34 24.24
CA GLU A 6 4.64 -1.59 23.55
C GLU A 6 5.33 -1.32 22.20
N ARG A 7 6.21 -2.22 21.80
CA ARG A 7 6.70 -2.28 20.42
C ARG A 7 5.63 -2.93 19.56
N ILE A 8 5.22 -2.24 18.50
CA ILE A 8 4.26 -2.74 17.52
C ILE A 8 4.91 -2.77 16.13
N PRO A 9 4.69 -3.82 15.34
CA PRO A 9 5.14 -3.85 13.96
C PRO A 9 4.28 -2.90 13.10
N LEU A 10 4.93 -2.11 12.27
CA LEU A 10 4.27 -1.22 11.32
C LEU A 10 4.98 -1.36 9.97
N THR A 11 4.18 -1.42 8.91
CA THR A 11 4.70 -1.50 7.55
C THR A 11 5.30 -0.17 7.12
N ILE A 12 6.46 -0.21 6.48
CA ILE A 12 7.03 0.93 5.77
C ILE A 12 6.18 1.13 4.52
N CYS A 13 5.50 2.28 4.45
CA CYS A 13 4.67 2.65 3.31
C CYS A 13 5.48 3.33 2.21
N ASP A 14 6.44 4.17 2.60
CA ASP A 14 7.32 4.86 1.67
C ASP A 14 8.66 5.19 2.34
N TYR A 15 9.64 5.55 1.53
CA TYR A 15 10.95 5.98 1.99
C TYR A 15 11.56 6.99 1.03
N ASP A 16 12.37 7.89 1.58
CA ASP A 16 13.24 8.79 0.83
C ASP A 16 14.68 8.61 1.32
N ARG A 17 15.54 8.10 0.44
CA ARG A 17 16.94 7.81 0.77
C ARG A 17 17.79 9.08 0.87
N GLU A 18 17.45 10.12 0.11
CA GLU A 18 18.19 11.39 0.14
C GLU A 18 17.85 12.19 1.39
N ALA A 19 16.58 12.27 1.73
CA ALA A 19 16.10 12.91 2.96
C ALA A 19 16.36 12.06 4.22
N GLY A 20 16.64 10.76 4.07
CA GLY A 20 16.82 9.83 5.19
C GLY A 20 15.54 9.63 6.00
N THR A 21 14.39 9.60 5.32
CA THR A 21 13.08 9.47 5.96
C THR A 21 12.36 8.21 5.53
N ILE A 22 11.46 7.75 6.38
CA ILE A 22 10.47 6.73 6.08
C ILE A 22 9.07 7.23 6.39
N THR A 23 8.10 6.73 5.67
CA THR A 23 6.67 6.99 5.90
C THR A 23 6.02 5.72 6.40
N ILE A 24 5.28 5.83 7.50
CA ILE A 24 4.42 4.77 8.01
C ILE A 24 2.97 5.25 7.96
N VAL A 25 2.07 4.36 7.58
CA VAL A 25 0.62 4.60 7.62
C VAL A 25 0.01 3.60 8.59
N PHE A 26 -0.79 4.07 9.52
CA PHE A 26 -1.44 3.23 10.51
C PHE A 26 -2.86 3.70 10.81
N GLN A 27 -3.70 2.76 11.24
CA GLN A 27 -5.04 3.04 11.71
C GLN A 27 -5.07 3.00 13.25
N PRO A 28 -5.64 4.02 13.92
CA PRO A 28 -5.70 4.08 15.38
C PRO A 28 -6.80 3.15 15.91
N VAL A 29 -6.50 1.85 16.01
CA VAL A 29 -7.44 0.80 16.47
C VAL A 29 -7.13 0.23 17.84
N GLY A 30 -5.95 0.51 18.40
CA GLY A 30 -5.50 0.00 19.71
C GLY A 30 -4.85 1.09 20.56
N ALA A 31 -4.50 0.75 21.80
CA ALA A 31 -3.93 1.71 22.76
C ALA A 31 -2.68 2.42 22.23
N SER A 32 -1.75 1.67 21.65
CA SER A 32 -0.49 2.21 21.12
C SER A 32 -0.72 3.12 19.91
N THR A 33 -1.53 2.68 18.94
CA THR A 33 -1.81 3.48 17.73
C THR A 33 -2.70 4.69 18.03
N THR A 34 -3.57 4.62 19.05
CA THR A 34 -4.33 5.79 19.51
C THR A 34 -3.41 6.84 20.12
N LYS A 35 -2.40 6.44 20.92
CA LYS A 35 -1.39 7.37 21.42
C LYS A 35 -0.52 7.95 20.30
N MET A 36 -0.15 7.14 19.31
CA MET A 36 0.60 7.61 18.15
C MET A 36 -0.13 8.70 17.36
N LYS A 37 -1.46 8.64 17.27
CA LYS A 37 -2.29 9.68 16.63
C LYS A 37 -2.12 11.07 17.26
N GLU A 38 -1.71 11.16 18.52
CA GLU A 38 -1.52 12.41 19.25
C GLU A 38 -0.18 13.09 18.92
N LEU A 39 0.77 12.36 18.31
CA LEU A 39 2.08 12.89 17.92
C LEU A 39 1.96 13.97 16.85
N LYS A 40 2.81 14.97 16.98
CA LYS A 40 2.90 16.12 16.07
C LYS A 40 4.30 16.24 15.48
N ALA A 41 4.44 17.05 14.46
CA ALA A 41 5.74 17.36 13.89
C ALA A 41 6.70 17.91 14.98
N GLY A 42 7.87 17.31 15.08
CA GLY A 42 8.87 17.59 16.11
C GLY A 42 8.83 16.65 17.32
N ASP A 43 7.76 15.85 17.46
CA ASP A 43 7.73 14.78 18.44
C ASP A 43 8.60 13.58 17.99
N TYR A 44 8.96 12.71 18.89
CA TYR A 44 9.83 11.57 18.62
C TYR A 44 9.35 10.28 19.28
N PHE A 45 9.67 9.17 18.66
CA PHE A 45 9.57 7.86 19.29
C PHE A 45 10.77 7.63 20.21
N ARG A 46 10.54 6.98 21.35
CA ARG A 46 11.62 6.58 22.25
C ARG A 46 12.56 5.59 21.57
N ASP A 47 12.00 4.72 20.74
CA ASP A 47 12.71 3.64 20.08
C ASP A 47 12.02 3.33 18.75
N PHE A 48 12.81 3.23 17.69
CA PHE A 48 12.35 2.87 16.37
C PHE A 48 13.40 1.97 15.72
N THR A 49 13.01 0.74 15.41
CA THR A 49 13.94 -0.27 14.90
C THR A 49 13.43 -0.81 13.55
N GLY A 50 14.29 -0.86 12.58
CA GLY A 50 13.99 -1.38 11.25
C GLY A 50 15.15 -1.18 10.26
N PRO A 51 14.99 -1.64 9.01
CA PRO A 51 13.88 -2.45 8.53
C PRO A 51 13.87 -3.85 9.15
N LEU A 52 12.69 -4.40 9.41
CA LEU A 52 12.47 -5.74 9.92
C LEU A 52 11.59 -6.54 8.95
N GLY A 53 11.51 -7.87 9.13
CA GLY A 53 10.75 -8.76 8.27
C GLY A 53 11.52 -9.18 7.02
N ASN A 54 10.79 -9.73 6.06
CA ASN A 54 11.34 -10.22 4.80
C ASN A 54 11.01 -9.24 3.67
N ALA A 55 11.91 -9.12 2.71
CA ALA A 55 11.64 -8.43 1.47
C ALA A 55 10.53 -9.14 0.68
N SER A 56 9.87 -8.43 -0.22
CA SER A 56 8.96 -9.04 -1.19
C SER A 56 9.74 -9.98 -2.12
N GLU A 57 9.17 -11.12 -2.47
CA GLU A 57 9.75 -12.06 -3.44
C GLU A 57 10.02 -11.39 -4.81
N LEU A 58 9.26 -10.36 -5.14
CA LEU A 58 9.42 -9.60 -6.39
C LEU A 58 10.83 -8.97 -6.54
N VAL A 59 11.49 -8.61 -5.43
CA VAL A 59 12.84 -8.00 -5.50
C VAL A 59 13.94 -9.05 -5.75
N GLU A 60 13.62 -10.33 -5.65
CA GLU A 60 14.53 -11.45 -5.93
C GLU A 60 14.39 -11.94 -7.38
N GLU A 61 13.31 -11.57 -8.07
CA GLU A 61 13.08 -11.95 -9.46
C GLU A 61 13.90 -11.09 -10.44
N ASP A 62 14.19 -11.67 -11.60
CA ASP A 62 14.83 -10.93 -12.70
C ASP A 62 13.88 -9.89 -13.26
N ILE A 63 14.34 -8.63 -13.38
CA ILE A 63 13.53 -7.50 -13.85
C ILE A 63 13.01 -7.73 -15.28
N GLU A 64 13.81 -8.33 -16.17
CA GLU A 64 13.39 -8.59 -17.54
C GLU A 64 12.32 -9.69 -17.62
N GLU A 65 12.28 -10.61 -16.64
CA GLU A 65 11.18 -11.56 -16.52
C GLU A 65 9.93 -10.91 -15.91
N LEU A 66 10.09 -10.01 -14.93
CA LEU A 66 8.96 -9.25 -14.38
C LEU A 66 8.27 -8.37 -15.43
N LYS A 67 9.03 -7.75 -16.34
CA LYS A 67 8.49 -6.94 -17.46
C LYS A 67 7.60 -7.73 -18.41
N LYS A 68 7.72 -9.05 -18.45
CA LYS A 68 6.88 -9.93 -19.29
C LYS A 68 5.59 -10.33 -18.61
N LYS A 69 5.50 -10.16 -17.29
CA LYS A 69 4.35 -10.55 -16.47
C LYS A 69 3.34 -9.44 -16.39
N LYS A 70 2.08 -9.80 -16.40
CA LYS A 70 0.98 -8.92 -16.02
C LYS A 70 0.71 -9.07 -14.53
N ILE A 71 0.99 -8.04 -13.77
CA ILE A 71 0.95 -8.05 -12.30
C ILE A 71 -0.25 -7.25 -11.82
N LEU A 72 -0.99 -7.80 -10.85
CA LEU A 72 -2.10 -7.13 -10.18
C LEU A 72 -1.86 -7.05 -8.69
N PHE A 73 -1.95 -5.87 -8.12
CA PHE A 73 -2.01 -5.68 -6.67
C PHE A 73 -3.43 -5.37 -6.23
N VAL A 74 -3.85 -5.97 -5.12
CA VAL A 74 -5.16 -5.75 -4.55
C VAL A 74 -5.01 -5.40 -3.07
N GLY A 75 -5.52 -4.25 -2.68
CA GLY A 75 -5.46 -3.78 -1.30
C GLY A 75 -6.78 -3.17 -0.83
N GLY A 76 -7.04 -3.23 0.48
CA GLY A 76 -8.23 -2.63 1.08
C GLY A 76 -7.89 -1.81 2.31
N GLY A 77 -8.46 -0.61 2.45
CA GLY A 77 -8.22 0.27 3.59
C GLY A 77 -6.73 0.55 3.82
N VAL A 78 -6.26 0.30 5.04
CA VAL A 78 -4.84 0.47 5.40
C VAL A 78 -3.91 -0.48 4.64
N GLY A 79 -4.44 -1.54 4.02
CA GLY A 79 -3.69 -2.45 3.14
C GLY A 79 -3.10 -1.79 1.90
N ALA A 80 -3.53 -0.59 1.53
CA ALA A 80 -2.85 0.23 0.51
C ALA A 80 -1.39 0.57 0.90
N ALA A 81 -1.11 0.70 2.20
CA ALA A 81 0.22 1.05 2.70
C ALA A 81 1.32 0.02 2.35
N PRO A 82 1.15 -1.30 2.53
CA PRO A 82 2.13 -2.30 2.10
C PRO A 82 2.17 -2.51 0.58
N VAL A 83 1.13 -2.17 -0.16
CA VAL A 83 1.08 -2.29 -1.62
C VAL A 83 1.93 -1.20 -2.27
N TYR A 84 1.83 0.03 -1.80
CA TYR A 84 2.46 1.19 -2.44
C TYR A 84 3.97 1.05 -2.67
N PRO A 85 4.81 0.68 -1.69
CA PRO A 85 6.25 0.59 -1.90
C PRO A 85 6.65 -0.49 -2.92
N GLN A 86 5.85 -1.53 -3.07
CA GLN A 86 6.09 -2.59 -4.06
C GLN A 86 5.78 -2.11 -5.46
N VAL A 87 4.63 -1.47 -5.66
CA VAL A 87 4.24 -0.88 -6.96
C VAL A 87 5.21 0.21 -7.37
N LYS A 88 5.59 1.10 -6.44
CA LYS A 88 6.60 2.13 -6.65
C LYS A 88 7.93 1.54 -7.10
N TRP A 89 8.41 0.48 -6.42
CA TRP A 89 9.66 -0.18 -6.77
C TRP A 89 9.59 -0.79 -8.18
N LEU A 90 8.50 -1.47 -8.55
CA LEU A 90 8.30 -2.00 -9.89
C LEU A 90 8.33 -0.89 -10.94
N HIS A 91 7.59 0.20 -10.72
CA HIS A 91 7.56 1.36 -11.60
C HIS A 91 8.95 1.97 -11.81
N GLU A 92 9.73 2.15 -10.73
CA GLU A 92 11.12 2.66 -10.80
C GLU A 92 12.05 1.75 -11.62
N HIS A 93 11.69 0.46 -11.76
CA HIS A 93 12.43 -0.51 -12.59
C HIS A 93 11.80 -0.76 -13.97
N GLY A 94 10.80 0.05 -14.34
CA GLY A 94 10.15 -0.03 -15.66
C GLY A 94 9.23 -1.22 -15.81
N VAL A 95 8.64 -1.70 -14.70
CA VAL A 95 7.62 -2.75 -14.66
C VAL A 95 6.29 -2.12 -14.29
N ASP A 96 5.30 -2.21 -15.18
CA ASP A 96 3.95 -1.71 -14.91
C ASP A 96 3.13 -2.78 -14.18
N ALA A 97 2.44 -2.37 -13.13
CA ALA A 97 1.50 -3.21 -12.40
C ALA A 97 0.13 -2.53 -12.32
N ASP A 98 -0.94 -3.30 -12.47
CA ASP A 98 -2.30 -2.84 -12.22
C ASP A 98 -2.57 -2.87 -10.72
N VAL A 99 -3.35 -1.91 -10.22
CA VAL A 99 -3.63 -1.78 -8.79
C VAL A 99 -5.12 -1.58 -8.55
N ILE A 100 -5.70 -2.39 -7.66
CA ILE A 100 -7.05 -2.20 -7.13
C ILE A 100 -6.92 -1.81 -5.66
N ILE A 101 -7.45 -0.64 -5.27
CA ILE A 101 -7.54 -0.22 -3.87
C ILE A 101 -9.00 0.04 -3.51
N GLY A 102 -9.45 -0.68 -2.48
CA GLY A 102 -10.81 -0.55 -1.97
C GLY A 102 -10.88 0.15 -0.62
N SER A 103 -11.99 0.80 -0.35
CA SER A 103 -12.35 1.35 0.95
C SER A 103 -13.88 1.35 1.13
N LYS A 104 -14.35 1.67 2.33
CA LYS A 104 -15.80 1.81 2.56
C LYS A 104 -16.40 2.99 1.82
N THR A 105 -15.71 4.11 1.79
CA THR A 105 -16.15 5.37 1.19
C THR A 105 -14.97 6.07 0.53
N LYS A 106 -15.24 7.03 -0.35
CA LYS A 106 -14.20 7.86 -0.99
C LYS A 106 -13.25 8.50 0.02
N ASP A 107 -13.78 9.06 1.10
CA ASP A 107 -12.98 9.78 2.11
C ASP A 107 -12.03 8.87 2.89
N MET A 108 -12.22 7.56 2.80
CA MET A 108 -11.36 6.55 3.42
C MET A 108 -10.30 5.98 2.47
N LEU A 109 -10.31 6.35 1.20
CA LEU A 109 -9.23 6.01 0.27
C LEU A 109 -7.97 6.78 0.66
N ILE A 110 -6.86 6.07 0.72
CA ILE A 110 -5.54 6.63 1.03
C ILE A 110 -4.58 6.36 -0.11
N LEU A 111 -3.56 7.20 -0.27
CA LEU A 111 -2.50 7.07 -1.27
C LEU A 111 -3.01 7.04 -2.73
N GLU A 112 -4.18 7.63 -3.00
CA GLU A 112 -4.79 7.61 -4.33
C GLU A 112 -3.87 8.21 -5.40
N LYS A 113 -3.38 9.43 -5.15
CA LYS A 113 -2.51 10.15 -6.10
C LYS A 113 -1.16 9.46 -6.27
N GLU A 114 -0.61 8.97 -5.17
CA GLU A 114 0.65 8.25 -5.14
C GLU A 114 0.54 6.94 -5.94
N MET A 115 -0.54 6.18 -5.72
CA MET A 115 -0.81 4.94 -6.46
C MET A 115 -1.03 5.18 -7.95
N GLU A 116 -1.86 6.17 -8.29
CA GLU A 116 -2.16 6.53 -9.69
C GLU A 116 -0.88 6.92 -10.45
N ALA A 117 0.07 7.57 -9.76
CA ALA A 117 1.32 8.00 -10.38
C ALA A 117 2.30 6.87 -10.69
N VAL A 118 2.19 5.72 -10.04
CA VAL A 118 3.14 4.60 -10.15
C VAL A 118 2.54 3.31 -10.70
N SER A 119 1.22 3.23 -10.86
CA SER A 119 0.53 2.05 -11.42
C SER A 119 0.36 2.16 -12.94
N GLY A 120 0.32 1.01 -13.61
CA GLY A 120 -0.07 0.91 -15.02
C GLY A 120 -1.54 1.31 -15.19
N ASN A 121 -2.42 0.70 -14.42
CA ASN A 121 -3.81 1.11 -14.27
C ASN A 121 -4.19 1.11 -12.78
N TYR A 122 -4.92 2.15 -12.37
CA TYR A 122 -5.42 2.30 -11.01
C TYR A 122 -6.94 2.16 -10.98
N TYR A 123 -7.45 1.27 -10.14
CA TYR A 123 -8.87 0.97 -10.02
C TYR A 123 -9.34 1.21 -8.57
N PRO A 124 -9.81 2.41 -8.25
CA PRO A 124 -10.41 2.66 -6.93
C PRO A 124 -11.77 1.97 -6.82
N CYS A 125 -12.05 1.39 -5.65
CA CYS A 125 -13.32 0.77 -5.31
C CYS A 125 -13.87 1.36 -4.02
N THR A 126 -15.19 1.54 -3.94
CA THR A 126 -15.86 1.94 -2.69
C THR A 126 -17.08 1.09 -2.45
N ASP A 127 -17.24 0.57 -1.22
CA ASP A 127 -18.36 -0.31 -0.87
C ASP A 127 -19.71 0.40 -1.04
N ASP A 128 -19.75 1.72 -0.76
CA ASP A 128 -20.94 2.55 -0.88
C ASP A 128 -21.16 3.14 -2.29
N GLY A 129 -20.26 2.90 -3.23
CA GLY A 129 -20.33 3.43 -4.59
C GLY A 129 -20.09 4.93 -4.71
N SER A 130 -19.53 5.57 -3.66
CA SER A 130 -19.26 7.01 -3.66
C SER A 130 -18.13 7.43 -4.62
N TYR A 131 -17.28 6.46 -5.05
CA TYR A 131 -16.20 6.72 -6.01
C TYR A 131 -15.66 5.43 -6.63
N GLY A 132 -15.27 5.50 -7.92
CA GLY A 132 -14.70 4.39 -8.66
C GLY A 132 -15.70 3.26 -8.89
N HIS A 133 -15.22 2.01 -8.78
CA HIS A 133 -16.08 0.83 -8.85
C HIS A 133 -16.93 0.72 -7.58
N ALA A 134 -18.25 0.53 -7.76
CA ALA A 134 -19.18 0.35 -6.64
C ALA A 134 -19.18 -1.11 -6.19
N GLY A 135 -18.57 -1.39 -5.03
CA GLY A 135 -18.48 -2.73 -4.48
C GLY A 135 -17.11 -3.07 -3.92
N MET A 136 -16.93 -4.33 -3.57
CA MET A 136 -15.68 -4.84 -3.02
C MET A 136 -14.59 -4.99 -4.08
N VAL A 137 -13.33 -4.99 -3.66
CA VAL A 137 -12.18 -5.23 -4.55
C VAL A 137 -12.28 -6.54 -5.33
N THR A 138 -12.89 -7.57 -4.74
CA THR A 138 -13.11 -8.88 -5.38
C THR A 138 -14.02 -8.79 -6.59
N THR A 139 -15.09 -7.98 -6.53
CA THR A 139 -15.98 -7.77 -7.68
C THR A 139 -15.28 -7.02 -8.81
N MET A 140 -14.35 -6.12 -8.48
CA MET A 140 -13.53 -5.46 -9.50
C MET A 140 -12.56 -6.44 -10.16
N VAL A 141 -11.97 -7.37 -9.39
CA VAL A 141 -11.14 -8.45 -9.96
C VAL A 141 -11.94 -9.31 -10.93
N GLU A 142 -13.15 -9.74 -10.52
CA GLU A 142 -14.07 -10.51 -11.38
C GLU A 142 -14.38 -9.76 -12.69
N GLU A 143 -14.71 -8.47 -12.59
CA GLU A 143 -14.99 -7.63 -13.75
C GLU A 143 -13.78 -7.52 -14.70
N LEU A 144 -12.57 -7.37 -14.17
CA LEU A 144 -11.35 -7.32 -14.99
C LEU A 144 -11.12 -8.65 -15.72
N VAL A 145 -11.33 -9.78 -15.03
CA VAL A 145 -11.20 -11.11 -15.64
C VAL A 145 -12.28 -11.35 -16.71
N GLU A 146 -13.50 -10.96 -16.44
CA GLU A 146 -14.62 -11.05 -17.44
C GLU A 146 -14.35 -10.20 -18.68
N LYS A 147 -13.68 -9.05 -18.53
CA LYS A 147 -13.21 -8.21 -19.65
C LYS A 147 -12.03 -8.81 -20.42
N GLY A 148 -11.56 -10.00 -20.02
CA GLY A 148 -10.49 -10.74 -20.68
C GLY A 148 -9.09 -10.42 -20.19
N ASN A 149 -8.94 -9.69 -19.08
CA ASN A 149 -7.63 -9.48 -18.46
C ASN A 149 -7.14 -10.81 -17.87
N LYS A 150 -5.87 -11.10 -18.08
CA LYS A 150 -5.17 -12.25 -17.48
C LYS A 150 -3.97 -11.72 -16.73
N TYR A 151 -3.83 -12.09 -15.49
CA TYR A 151 -2.73 -11.72 -14.64
C TYR A 151 -1.88 -12.96 -14.35
N ASP A 152 -0.56 -12.79 -14.38
CA ASP A 152 0.41 -13.85 -14.10
C ASP A 152 0.74 -13.90 -12.59
N VAL A 153 0.60 -12.73 -11.93
CA VAL A 153 0.85 -12.54 -10.49
C VAL A 153 -0.26 -11.68 -9.89
N CYS A 154 -0.76 -12.09 -8.71
CA CYS A 154 -1.71 -11.33 -7.92
C CYS A 154 -1.37 -11.43 -6.43
#